data_5a69c8109ce7812f8a74daad6e3c65af
#
_entry.id   5a69c8109ce7812f8a74daad6e3c65af
#
_cell.length_a   1.000
_cell.length_b   1.000
_cell.length_c   1.000
_cell.angle_alpha   90.00
_cell.angle_beta   90.00
_cell.angle_gamma   90.00
#
_symmetry.space_group_name_H-M   'P 1'
#
loop_
_entity.id
_entity.type
_entity.pdbx_description
1 polymer ?
#
loop_
_entity_poly.entity_id
_entity_poly.type
_entity_poly.pdbx_seq_one_letter_code
_entity_poly.pdbx_strand_id
1 'polypeptide(L)'
;AKAIEFSITENGKIVDLTDESHSIYNQIKRGDLEGVKIGAGTHKRLANVPFKITSKTTGESHIVVTDKNGQFSTASDWASHKKNTNAGTSSEDGIWFGISEPDDSKGALLYDTYEIEELSCESNKGMKLIPAFEVVVSRNKVTIDIGTLTDEYEKEITIHTTATDKKTGEKVIVAGKKVTIVDTVTLDGLEEGRKYQLKGWQMLKEENAELLIDGKRVESDYTFVADSEKMKVEISYTFDASELGGQNLVTFEELYDLKNPEEPVKVAEHKDIDDEGQTVLITERKISIHTTATDKNGKKEVEAGKDLTIVDTVTLEGLEIGTNYKLSGWQMVKAENAKLLIDGKEVTNDYEFTADKENMEVQIEFTFNGSTLGGKQLVTFEELYDMTNPEEPKKVTKHKDINDEGQTVTIKEVPETPTPETPGTTTKTSNPPKTGDTANAILWIAILVLSAAGITGVPIWNKKKQVKSLGIEEKKEEEE
;
A
#
# COMPACT_ATOMS: atom_id res chain seq x y z
N ALA A 1 7.33 39.12 -63.15
CA ALA A 1 7.06 40.34 -63.87
C ALA A 1 8.14 40.49 -64.99
N LYS A 2 7.78 41.04 -66.13
CA LYS A 2 8.73 41.39 -67.17
C LYS A 2 9.51 42.63 -66.71
N ALA A 3 10.81 42.63 -66.89
CA ALA A 3 11.60 43.85 -66.63
C ALA A 3 11.13 44.96 -67.56
N ILE A 4 10.98 46.15 -67.02
CA ILE A 4 10.62 47.36 -67.76
C ILE A 4 11.90 48.14 -67.83
N GLU A 5 12.42 48.34 -69.05
CA GLU A 5 13.58 49.20 -69.30
C GLU A 5 13.11 50.62 -69.62
N PHE A 6 13.64 51.58 -68.92
CA PHE A 6 13.41 52.98 -69.21
C PHE A 6 14.71 53.78 -69.17
N SER A 7 14.78 54.87 -69.89
CA SER A 7 15.93 55.75 -69.92
C SER A 7 15.56 57.16 -69.49
N ILE A 8 16.31 57.74 -68.59
CA ILE A 8 16.27 59.16 -68.25
C ILE A 8 17.26 59.88 -69.14
N THR A 9 16.76 60.57 -70.18
CA THR A 9 17.59 61.24 -71.17
C THR A 9 17.80 62.73 -70.93
N GLU A 10 17.02 63.30 -70.00
CA GLU A 10 17.07 64.74 -69.67
C GLU A 10 16.96 64.89 -68.12
N ASN A 11 17.73 65.86 -67.59
CA ASN A 11 17.73 66.19 -66.20
C ASN A 11 16.39 66.81 -65.82
N GLY A 12 15.68 66.20 -64.75
CA GLY A 12 14.38 66.65 -64.27
C GLY A 12 13.21 66.09 -65.06
N LYS A 13 13.38 65.21 -66.03
CA LYS A 13 12.33 64.55 -66.77
C LYS A 13 11.65 63.47 -65.91
N ILE A 14 10.31 63.51 -65.86
CA ILE A 14 9.46 62.46 -65.25
C ILE A 14 9.26 61.42 -66.35
N VAL A 15 9.55 60.17 -66.05
CA VAL A 15 9.18 59.04 -66.87
C VAL A 15 7.92 58.40 -66.19
N ASP A 16 6.77 58.52 -66.83
CA ASP A 16 5.53 57.96 -66.39
C ASP A 16 5.53 56.46 -66.73
N LEU A 17 5.43 55.62 -65.68
CA LEU A 17 5.39 54.18 -65.82
C LEU A 17 3.96 53.66 -65.51
N THR A 18 2.97 54.54 -65.49
CA THR A 18 1.56 54.20 -65.12
C THR A 18 0.67 53.98 -66.35
N ASP A 19 1.19 54.10 -67.53
CA ASP A 19 0.42 53.79 -68.73
C ASP A 19 0.21 52.30 -68.96
N GLU A 20 -0.78 51.93 -69.80
CA GLU A 20 -1.13 50.51 -70.01
C GLU A 20 0.04 49.68 -70.55
N SER A 21 0.99 50.29 -71.24
CA SER A 21 2.15 49.60 -71.79
C SER A 21 3.20 49.21 -70.75
N HIS A 22 3.18 49.87 -69.61
CA HIS A 22 4.11 49.68 -68.50
C HIS A 22 3.40 49.04 -67.26
N SER A 23 2.13 48.60 -67.36
CA SER A 23 1.44 48.01 -66.28
C SER A 23 2.06 46.70 -65.79
N ILE A 24 2.31 46.60 -64.50
CA ILE A 24 2.81 45.38 -63.86
C ILE A 24 1.60 44.63 -63.29
N TYR A 25 1.35 43.47 -63.84
CA TYR A 25 0.30 42.62 -63.37
C TYR A 25 0.86 41.57 -62.44
N ASN A 26 0.42 41.60 -61.20
CA ASN A 26 0.69 40.48 -60.25
C ASN A 26 -0.49 39.53 -60.27
N GLN A 27 -0.17 38.25 -60.52
CA GLN A 27 -1.17 37.21 -60.44
C GLN A 27 -1.27 36.77 -58.96
N ILE A 28 -2.43 37.01 -58.37
CA ILE A 28 -2.79 36.45 -57.07
C ILE A 28 -2.99 34.95 -57.30
N LYS A 29 -2.20 34.10 -56.65
CA LYS A 29 -2.41 32.67 -56.65
C LYS A 29 -3.32 32.32 -55.50
N ARG A 30 -4.31 31.47 -55.78
CA ARG A 30 -5.29 30.93 -54.82
C ARG A 30 -5.48 29.45 -55.08
N GLY A 31 -5.65 28.69 -53.98
CA GLY A 31 -5.94 27.29 -54.01
C GLY A 31 -6.96 26.91 -52.94
N ASP A 32 -7.22 25.65 -52.79
CA ASP A 32 -8.17 25.09 -51.82
C ASP A 32 -7.50 23.94 -51.05
N LEU A 33 -8.18 23.54 -49.97
CA LEU A 33 -7.86 22.38 -49.18
C LEU A 33 -9.07 21.47 -49.09
N GLU A 34 -8.85 20.16 -49.09
CA GLU A 34 -9.86 19.14 -48.78
C GLU A 34 -9.27 18.01 -47.97
N GLY A 35 -10.11 17.31 -47.22
CA GLY A 35 -9.71 16.17 -46.41
C GLY A 35 -10.90 15.39 -45.84
N VAL A 36 -10.57 14.30 -45.15
CA VAL A 36 -11.54 13.40 -44.55
C VAL A 36 -11.18 13.13 -43.11
N LYS A 37 -12.12 13.24 -42.21
CA LYS A 37 -11.95 12.96 -40.78
C LYS A 37 -12.58 11.62 -40.39
N ILE A 38 -11.82 10.78 -39.69
CA ILE A 38 -12.28 9.51 -39.15
C ILE A 38 -11.81 9.33 -37.71
N GLY A 39 -12.52 8.49 -36.94
CA GLY A 39 -12.04 7.96 -35.65
C GLY A 39 -11.27 6.66 -35.84
N ALA A 40 -10.29 6.40 -34.98
CA ALA A 40 -9.52 5.17 -34.98
C ALA A 40 -10.39 3.93 -34.68
N GLY A 41 -9.83 2.77 -34.97
CA GLY A 41 -10.46 1.47 -34.71
C GLY A 41 -11.55 1.12 -35.71
N THR A 42 -12.72 1.70 -35.60
CA THR A 42 -13.87 1.44 -36.49
C THR A 42 -13.79 2.16 -37.83
N HIS A 43 -12.85 3.09 -38.03
CA HIS A 43 -12.75 4.02 -39.17
C HIS A 43 -14.05 4.79 -39.44
N LYS A 44 -14.83 5.03 -38.35
CA LYS A 44 -16.07 5.79 -38.44
C LYS A 44 -15.79 7.20 -38.91
N ARG A 45 -16.53 7.63 -39.94
CA ARG A 45 -16.51 9.03 -40.40
C ARG A 45 -17.05 9.96 -39.31
N LEU A 46 -16.30 11.03 -39.01
CA LEU A 46 -16.69 12.00 -37.97
C LEU A 46 -17.29 13.25 -38.62
N ALA A 47 -18.58 13.44 -38.43
CA ALA A 47 -19.32 14.61 -38.88
C ALA A 47 -19.25 15.75 -37.86
N ASN A 48 -19.36 16.99 -38.33
CA ASN A 48 -19.37 18.21 -37.50
C ASN A 48 -18.09 18.47 -36.71
N VAL A 49 -16.93 17.94 -37.20
CA VAL A 49 -15.62 18.23 -36.58
C VAL A 49 -15.11 19.55 -37.20
N PRO A 50 -14.88 20.59 -36.40
CA PRO A 50 -14.37 21.87 -36.89
C PRO A 50 -12.86 21.84 -37.04
N PHE A 51 -12.35 22.36 -38.17
CA PHE A 51 -10.95 22.63 -38.43
C PHE A 51 -10.74 24.10 -38.61
N LYS A 52 -9.86 24.70 -37.80
CA LYS A 52 -9.44 26.09 -37.91
C LYS A 52 -8.24 26.17 -38.84
N ILE A 53 -8.39 26.96 -39.88
CA ILE A 53 -7.38 27.24 -40.89
C ILE A 53 -6.83 28.62 -40.62
N THR A 54 -5.56 28.79 -40.28
CA THR A 54 -4.95 30.09 -39.93
C THR A 54 -3.78 30.42 -40.87
N SER A 55 -3.85 31.59 -41.56
CA SER A 55 -2.75 32.11 -42.35
C SER A 55 -1.55 32.44 -41.44
N LYS A 56 -0.37 31.92 -41.75
CA LYS A 56 0.87 32.22 -41.00
C LYS A 56 1.40 33.65 -41.30
N THR A 57 1.02 34.21 -42.44
CA THR A 57 1.44 35.57 -42.82
C THR A 57 0.56 36.64 -42.21
N THR A 58 -0.76 36.45 -42.21
CA THR A 58 -1.69 37.51 -41.79
C THR A 58 -2.33 37.26 -40.43
N GLY A 59 -2.35 36.01 -39.95
CA GLY A 59 -3.09 35.59 -38.74
C GLY A 59 -4.59 35.47 -38.96
N GLU A 60 -5.08 35.73 -40.19
CA GLU A 60 -6.51 35.54 -40.55
C GLU A 60 -6.86 34.08 -40.42
N SER A 61 -8.02 33.77 -39.82
CA SER A 61 -8.46 32.41 -39.62
C SER A 61 -9.95 32.21 -39.94
N HIS A 62 -10.26 31.03 -40.47
CA HIS A 62 -11.59 30.57 -40.78
C HIS A 62 -11.78 29.14 -40.29
N ILE A 63 -13.02 28.74 -40.03
CA ILE A 63 -13.37 27.39 -39.58
C ILE A 63 -14.14 26.68 -40.70
N VAL A 64 -13.67 25.50 -41.07
CA VAL A 64 -14.38 24.55 -41.93
C VAL A 64 -14.84 23.36 -41.08
N VAL A 65 -16.04 22.86 -41.37
CA VAL A 65 -16.63 21.76 -40.57
C VAL A 65 -16.91 20.56 -41.45
N THR A 66 -16.62 19.36 -40.95
CA THR A 66 -16.87 18.14 -41.73
C THR A 66 -18.36 17.84 -41.90
N ASP A 67 -18.73 17.34 -43.07
CA ASP A 67 -20.09 16.87 -43.39
C ASP A 67 -20.42 15.50 -42.75
N LYS A 68 -21.61 14.99 -43.05
CA LYS A 68 -22.06 13.67 -42.59
C LYS A 68 -21.15 12.50 -43.00
N ASN A 69 -20.32 12.67 -44.04
CA ASN A 69 -19.36 11.69 -44.53
C ASN A 69 -17.95 11.94 -43.97
N GLY A 70 -17.78 12.86 -43.01
CA GLY A 70 -16.51 13.27 -42.45
C GLY A 70 -15.63 14.04 -43.45
N GLN A 71 -16.17 14.51 -44.56
CA GLN A 71 -15.44 15.27 -45.56
C GLN A 71 -15.52 16.77 -45.30
N PHE A 72 -14.48 17.51 -45.65
CA PHE A 72 -14.48 18.96 -45.70
C PHE A 72 -13.69 19.45 -46.89
N SER A 73 -14.04 20.61 -47.42
CA SER A 73 -13.29 21.29 -48.46
C SER A 73 -13.51 22.81 -48.35
N THR A 74 -12.54 23.63 -48.80
CA THR A 74 -12.63 25.07 -48.92
C THR A 74 -13.07 25.49 -50.30
N ALA A 75 -13.22 24.56 -51.25
CA ALA A 75 -13.56 24.82 -52.64
C ALA A 75 -15.02 25.26 -52.82
N SER A 76 -15.29 26.11 -53.84
CA SER A 76 -16.62 26.69 -54.08
C SER A 76 -17.68 25.68 -54.51
N ASP A 77 -17.31 24.54 -55.01
CA ASP A 77 -18.22 23.42 -55.29
C ASP A 77 -18.69 22.67 -54.02
N TRP A 78 -17.96 22.82 -52.93
CA TRP A 78 -18.34 22.38 -51.62
C TRP A 78 -19.29 23.38 -50.94
N ALA A 79 -18.82 24.64 -50.79
CA ALA A 79 -19.61 25.73 -50.24
C ALA A 79 -19.20 27.06 -50.89
N SER A 80 -20.20 27.92 -51.21
CA SER A 80 -19.95 29.22 -51.82
C SER A 80 -19.04 30.11 -50.96
N HIS A 81 -17.99 30.72 -51.56
CA HIS A 81 -17.09 31.65 -50.92
C HIS A 81 -17.75 33.01 -50.59
N LYS A 82 -18.94 33.31 -51.11
CA LYS A 82 -19.64 34.57 -50.90
C LYS A 82 -20.11 34.82 -49.48
N LYS A 83 -20.27 33.73 -48.73
CA LYS A 83 -20.53 33.77 -47.29
C LYS A 83 -19.21 33.53 -46.59
N ASN A 84 -18.60 34.59 -46.13
CA ASN A 84 -17.34 34.53 -45.43
C ASN A 84 -17.49 35.06 -44.01
N THR A 85 -17.24 34.23 -43.03
CA THR A 85 -17.27 34.59 -41.61
C THR A 85 -16.11 33.97 -40.85
N ASN A 86 -15.41 34.79 -40.12
CA ASN A 86 -14.30 34.34 -39.24
C ASN A 86 -14.83 33.53 -38.02
N ALA A 87 -16.12 33.59 -37.77
CA ALA A 87 -16.78 32.87 -36.69
C ALA A 87 -17.60 31.69 -37.23
N GLY A 88 -17.43 31.32 -38.51
CA GLY A 88 -18.14 30.20 -39.12
C GLY A 88 -17.97 28.92 -38.36
N THR A 89 -19.07 28.25 -38.05
CA THR A 89 -19.13 26.95 -37.43
C THR A 89 -19.53 25.86 -38.41
N SER A 90 -19.86 26.28 -39.67
CA SER A 90 -20.30 25.43 -40.76
C SER A 90 -19.59 25.81 -42.06
N SER A 91 -19.19 24.81 -42.84
CA SER A 91 -18.67 25.02 -44.21
C SER A 91 -19.68 25.70 -45.15
N GLU A 92 -20.96 25.69 -44.83
CA GLU A 92 -22.01 26.41 -45.61
C GLU A 92 -21.84 27.92 -45.53
N ASP A 93 -21.18 28.45 -44.48
CA ASP A 93 -20.90 29.90 -44.34
C ASP A 93 -19.85 30.38 -45.31
N GLY A 94 -19.16 29.50 -46.04
CA GLY A 94 -18.09 29.80 -46.96
C GLY A 94 -16.76 30.07 -46.27
N ILE A 95 -15.71 29.99 -47.04
CA ILE A 95 -14.32 30.27 -46.58
C ILE A 95 -13.66 31.18 -47.61
N TRP A 96 -13.12 32.34 -47.21
CA TRP A 96 -12.41 33.24 -48.10
C TRP A 96 -11.33 34.03 -47.35
N PHE A 97 -10.12 33.93 -47.81
CA PHE A 97 -8.95 34.65 -47.21
C PHE A 97 -8.62 35.91 -47.98
N GLY A 98 -8.33 36.99 -47.26
CA GLY A 98 -7.92 38.28 -47.76
C GLY A 98 -9.06 39.25 -48.02
N ILE A 99 -8.72 40.47 -48.34
CA ILE A 99 -9.64 41.65 -48.38
C ILE A 99 -10.49 41.76 -49.63
N SER A 100 -10.27 40.92 -50.65
CA SER A 100 -11.05 40.97 -51.89
C SER A 100 -12.41 40.31 -51.71
N GLU A 101 -13.40 40.76 -52.51
CA GLU A 101 -14.69 40.08 -52.57
C GLU A 101 -14.57 38.60 -52.91
N PRO A 102 -15.30 37.71 -52.26
CA PRO A 102 -15.31 36.28 -52.56
C PRO A 102 -15.72 36.03 -54.03
N ASP A 103 -14.93 35.16 -54.68
CA ASP A 103 -15.06 34.79 -56.08
C ASP A 103 -14.99 33.27 -56.26
N ASP A 104 -16.13 32.66 -56.52
CA ASP A 104 -16.26 31.19 -56.66
C ASP A 104 -15.52 30.61 -57.84
N SER A 105 -14.98 31.45 -58.79
CA SER A 105 -14.10 31.00 -59.87
C SER A 105 -12.63 30.81 -59.45
N LYS A 106 -12.28 31.12 -58.21
CA LYS A 106 -10.94 31.07 -57.61
C LYS A 106 -10.94 30.25 -56.36
N GLY A 107 -9.77 29.74 -55.94
CA GLY A 107 -9.63 29.09 -54.64
C GLY A 107 -9.79 30.05 -53.46
N ALA A 108 -10.23 29.57 -52.33
CA ALA A 108 -10.49 30.34 -51.12
C ALA A 108 -9.20 30.87 -50.47
N LEU A 109 -8.13 30.11 -50.51
CA LEU A 109 -6.85 30.37 -49.80
C LEU A 109 -5.84 31.10 -50.72
N LEU A 110 -5.23 32.13 -50.22
CA LEU A 110 -4.10 32.82 -50.88
C LEU A 110 -2.84 31.94 -50.90
N TYR A 111 -1.87 32.30 -51.76
CA TYR A 111 -0.51 31.73 -51.66
C TYR A 111 0.07 32.09 -50.29
N ASP A 112 0.19 31.07 -49.42
CA ASP A 112 0.66 31.17 -48.01
C ASP A 112 0.93 29.81 -47.42
N THR A 113 1.48 29.79 -46.22
CA THR A 113 1.48 28.63 -45.33
C THR A 113 0.35 28.78 -44.32
N TYR A 114 -0.46 27.74 -44.20
CA TYR A 114 -1.59 27.68 -43.27
C TYR A 114 -1.34 26.65 -42.20
N GLU A 115 -1.65 27.00 -40.95
CA GLU A 115 -1.75 26.07 -39.84
C GLU A 115 -3.19 25.53 -39.79
N ILE A 116 -3.31 24.21 -39.76
CA ILE A 116 -4.57 23.48 -39.67
C ILE A 116 -4.67 22.91 -38.26
N GLU A 117 -5.65 23.34 -37.50
CA GLU A 117 -5.90 22.96 -36.11
C GLU A 117 -7.28 22.30 -36.00
N GLU A 118 -7.33 21.06 -35.52
CA GLU A 118 -8.58 20.41 -35.13
C GLU A 118 -9.09 20.97 -33.82
N LEU A 119 -10.38 21.35 -33.75
CA LEU A 119 -10.99 21.86 -32.54
C LEU A 119 -11.86 20.78 -31.85
N SER A 120 -11.88 20.80 -30.51
CA SER A 120 -12.71 19.93 -29.70
C SER A 120 -14.20 20.19 -29.96
N CYS A 121 -14.98 19.12 -30.10
CA CYS A 121 -16.43 19.15 -30.30
C CYS A 121 -17.08 17.87 -29.76
N GLU A 122 -18.42 17.77 -29.77
CA GLU A 122 -19.11 16.58 -29.29
C GLU A 122 -18.80 15.33 -30.16
N SER A 123 -18.47 15.50 -31.45
CA SER A 123 -18.20 14.38 -32.36
C SER A 123 -16.82 13.73 -32.16
N ASN A 124 -15.84 14.45 -31.61
CA ASN A 124 -14.50 13.96 -31.30
C ASN A 124 -14.24 13.89 -29.79
N LYS A 125 -15.29 13.95 -28.98
CA LYS A 125 -15.18 13.81 -27.52
C LYS A 125 -14.64 12.45 -27.11
N GLY A 126 -13.66 12.42 -26.20
CA GLY A 126 -12.96 11.20 -25.78
C GLY A 126 -11.96 10.68 -26.82
N MET A 127 -11.58 11.53 -27.78
CA MET A 127 -10.57 11.23 -28.77
C MET A 127 -9.37 12.18 -28.60
N LYS A 128 -8.19 11.70 -28.87
CA LYS A 128 -6.97 12.47 -28.91
C LYS A 128 -6.92 13.20 -30.24
N LEU A 129 -7.13 14.53 -30.19
CA LEU A 129 -7.09 15.38 -31.37
C LEU A 129 -5.73 15.28 -32.08
N ILE A 130 -5.74 15.39 -33.42
CA ILE A 130 -4.50 15.43 -34.18
C ILE A 130 -3.72 16.73 -33.82
N PRO A 131 -2.39 16.67 -33.72
CA PRO A 131 -1.56 17.86 -33.56
C PRO A 131 -1.78 18.82 -34.74
N ALA A 132 -1.78 20.13 -34.47
CA ALA A 132 -1.80 21.11 -35.54
C ALA A 132 -0.65 20.91 -36.52
N PHE A 133 -0.91 21.05 -37.81
CA PHE A 133 0.06 20.85 -38.89
C PHE A 133 -0.03 21.94 -39.93
N GLU A 134 1.03 22.08 -40.76
CA GLU A 134 1.09 23.13 -41.76
C GLU A 134 0.86 22.61 -43.18
N VAL A 135 0.14 23.40 -43.97
CA VAL A 135 -0.09 23.16 -45.42
C VAL A 135 0.29 24.40 -46.21
N VAL A 136 1.06 24.22 -47.31
CA VAL A 136 1.53 25.31 -48.17
C VAL A 136 0.67 25.37 -49.43
N VAL A 137 -0.08 26.46 -49.60
CA VAL A 137 -0.78 26.80 -50.86
C VAL A 137 0.16 27.54 -51.77
N SER A 138 0.75 26.83 -52.75
CA SER A 138 1.80 27.41 -53.65
C SER A 138 1.40 27.48 -55.12
N ARG A 139 0.29 26.81 -55.50
CA ARG A 139 -0.17 26.71 -56.88
C ARG A 139 -1.54 27.32 -57.06
N ASN A 140 -1.77 27.96 -58.21
CA ASN A 140 -3.04 28.59 -58.55
C ASN A 140 -4.04 27.53 -59.02
N LYS A 141 -5.29 27.63 -58.50
CA LYS A 141 -6.43 26.73 -58.85
C LYS A 141 -6.10 25.26 -58.63
N VAL A 142 -5.44 24.95 -57.54
CA VAL A 142 -5.19 23.56 -57.09
C VAL A 142 -5.86 23.36 -55.76
N THR A 143 -6.66 22.33 -55.64
CA THR A 143 -7.14 21.81 -54.36
C THR A 143 -6.07 20.83 -53.82
N ILE A 144 -5.67 21.03 -52.61
CA ILE A 144 -4.68 20.18 -51.91
C ILE A 144 -5.49 19.17 -51.07
N ASP A 145 -5.42 17.90 -51.45
CA ASP A 145 -5.98 16.80 -50.66
C ASP A 145 -4.96 16.48 -49.53
N ILE A 146 -5.37 16.73 -48.30
CA ILE A 146 -4.57 16.43 -47.12
C ILE A 146 -4.84 15.00 -46.60
N GLY A 147 -5.66 14.22 -47.30
CA GLY A 147 -5.92 12.82 -47.06
C GLY A 147 -6.88 12.56 -45.90
N THR A 148 -6.66 11.44 -45.25
CA THR A 148 -7.48 11.01 -44.11
C THR A 148 -6.80 11.38 -42.78
N LEU A 149 -7.49 12.15 -42.00
CA LEU A 149 -7.10 12.57 -40.66
C LEU A 149 -7.77 11.66 -39.64
N THR A 150 -6.98 10.97 -38.83
CA THR A 150 -7.49 9.95 -37.87
C THR A 150 -7.24 10.37 -36.45
N ASP A 151 -8.29 10.44 -35.63
CA ASP A 151 -8.15 10.54 -34.17
C ASP A 151 -8.04 9.16 -33.54
N GLU A 152 -7.19 9.07 -32.55
CA GLU A 152 -7.17 7.91 -31.67
C GLU A 152 -8.11 8.16 -30.48
N TYR A 153 -8.75 7.09 -29.97
CA TYR A 153 -9.48 7.22 -28.72
C TYR A 153 -8.52 7.51 -27.59
N GLU A 154 -8.91 8.42 -26.69
CA GLU A 154 -8.22 8.53 -25.42
C GLU A 154 -8.37 7.19 -24.69
N LYS A 155 -7.25 6.62 -24.28
CA LYS A 155 -7.26 5.39 -23.49
C LYS A 155 -7.78 5.73 -22.10
N GLU A 156 -8.79 5.01 -21.65
CA GLU A 156 -9.22 5.08 -20.26
C GLU A 156 -8.12 4.49 -19.38
N ILE A 157 -7.66 5.27 -18.42
CA ILE A 157 -6.70 4.77 -17.44
C ILE A 157 -7.46 3.99 -16.38
N THR A 158 -7.09 2.72 -16.18
CA THR A 158 -7.64 1.88 -15.13
C THR A 158 -6.65 1.69 -14.00
N ILE A 159 -7.19 1.53 -12.79
CA ILE A 159 -6.46 1.36 -11.55
C ILE A 159 -7.02 0.16 -10.79
N HIS A 160 -6.14 -0.78 -10.43
CA HIS A 160 -6.43 -1.93 -9.59
C HIS A 160 -5.40 -2.00 -8.48
N THR A 161 -5.83 -2.23 -7.26
CA THR A 161 -4.95 -2.15 -6.11
C THR A 161 -5.06 -3.35 -5.18
N THR A 162 -4.03 -3.57 -4.38
CA THR A 162 -4.00 -4.64 -3.37
C THR A 162 -3.17 -4.19 -2.17
N ALA A 163 -3.85 -3.92 -1.06
CA ALA A 163 -3.22 -3.51 0.19
C ALA A 163 -2.83 -4.73 1.04
N THR A 164 -1.65 -4.70 1.65
CA THR A 164 -1.12 -5.77 2.52
C THR A 164 -0.23 -5.19 3.62
N ASP A 165 0.04 -5.98 4.66
CA ASP A 165 1.10 -5.70 5.63
C ASP A 165 2.48 -5.75 4.96
N LYS A 166 3.27 -4.72 5.11
CA LYS A 166 4.64 -4.66 4.58
C LYS A 166 5.54 -5.78 5.11
N LYS A 167 5.33 -6.21 6.37
CA LYS A 167 6.19 -7.18 7.05
C LYS A 167 5.90 -8.62 6.59
N THR A 168 4.64 -8.95 6.41
CA THR A 168 4.19 -10.34 6.17
C THR A 168 3.66 -10.56 4.76
N GLY A 169 3.20 -9.53 4.06
CA GLY A 169 2.48 -9.63 2.80
C GLY A 169 1.03 -10.07 2.95
N GLU A 170 0.52 -10.22 4.18
CA GLU A 170 -0.81 -10.71 4.47
C GLU A 170 -1.84 -9.58 4.62
N LYS A 171 -3.13 -9.95 4.66
CA LYS A 171 -4.25 -9.02 4.89
C LYS A 171 -4.52 -8.73 6.36
N VAL A 172 -3.72 -9.31 7.26
CA VAL A 172 -3.88 -9.20 8.72
C VAL A 172 -2.63 -8.59 9.32
N ILE A 173 -2.80 -7.54 10.10
CA ILE A 173 -1.73 -6.81 10.79
C ILE A 173 -2.02 -6.83 12.29
N VAL A 174 -1.01 -7.12 13.11
CA VAL A 174 -1.13 -6.99 14.57
C VAL A 174 -0.98 -5.53 14.97
N ALA A 175 -1.91 -5.02 15.76
CA ALA A 175 -1.88 -3.66 16.29
C ALA A 175 -0.53 -3.32 16.94
N GLY A 176 -0.05 -2.09 16.71
CA GLY A 176 1.22 -1.64 17.25
C GLY A 176 1.55 -0.21 16.85
N LYS A 177 2.57 0.39 17.51
CA LYS A 177 2.97 1.81 17.35
C LYS A 177 3.49 2.16 15.96
N LYS A 178 3.93 1.17 15.20
CA LYS A 178 4.49 1.39 13.87
C LYS A 178 4.11 0.24 12.94
N VAL A 179 2.91 0.30 12.40
CA VAL A 179 2.49 -0.59 11.33
C VAL A 179 2.71 0.08 9.98
N THR A 180 2.88 -0.72 8.92
CA THR A 180 3.00 -0.20 7.56
C THR A 180 2.14 -1.05 6.63
N ILE A 181 1.15 -0.42 6.01
CA ILE A 181 0.40 -0.96 4.90
C ILE A 181 1.13 -0.59 3.61
N VAL A 182 1.33 -1.55 2.72
CA VAL A 182 1.80 -1.34 1.36
C VAL A 182 0.65 -1.64 0.42
N ASP A 183 0.34 -0.69 -0.41
CA ASP A 183 -0.59 -0.90 -1.50
C ASP A 183 0.16 -1.01 -2.82
N THR A 184 -0.09 -2.12 -3.52
CA THR A 184 0.44 -2.41 -4.85
C THR A 184 -0.60 -2.01 -5.88
N VAL A 185 -0.35 -0.91 -6.58
CA VAL A 185 -1.24 -0.31 -7.56
C VAL A 185 -0.84 -0.73 -8.97
N THR A 186 -1.73 -1.40 -9.67
CA THR A 186 -1.56 -1.77 -11.08
C THR A 186 -2.33 -0.77 -11.95
N LEU A 187 -1.62 -0.10 -12.82
CA LEU A 187 -2.11 0.93 -13.72
C LEU A 187 -2.06 0.42 -15.17
N ASP A 188 -3.09 0.71 -15.96
CA ASP A 188 -3.17 0.40 -17.39
C ASP A 188 -3.71 1.61 -18.15
N GLY A 189 -3.22 1.87 -19.37
CA GLY A 189 -3.62 3.02 -20.19
C GLY A 189 -2.77 4.27 -19.99
N LEU A 190 -1.64 4.19 -19.26
CA LEU A 190 -0.73 5.32 -19.07
C LEU A 190 -0.08 5.75 -20.40
N GLU A 191 0.25 7.04 -20.51
CA GLU A 191 1.05 7.57 -21.62
C GLU A 191 2.54 7.55 -21.23
N GLU A 192 3.35 6.80 -21.99
CA GLU A 192 4.80 6.72 -21.77
C GLU A 192 5.47 8.09 -21.79
N GLY A 193 6.36 8.34 -20.83
CA GLY A 193 7.02 9.64 -20.63
C GLY A 193 6.16 10.67 -19.88
N ARG A 194 4.88 10.41 -19.63
CA ARG A 194 3.98 11.29 -18.89
C ARG A 194 4.22 11.17 -17.38
N LYS A 195 4.18 12.30 -16.69
CA LYS A 195 4.30 12.37 -15.24
C LYS A 195 2.94 12.26 -14.56
N TYR A 196 2.82 11.38 -13.59
CA TYR A 196 1.62 11.13 -12.79
C TYR A 196 1.90 11.27 -11.31
N GLN A 197 0.85 11.56 -10.53
CA GLN A 197 0.86 11.51 -9.07
C GLN A 197 -0.27 10.62 -8.58
N LEU A 198 0.10 9.58 -7.83
CA LEU A 198 -0.83 8.74 -7.08
C LEU A 198 -0.96 9.33 -5.67
N LYS A 199 -2.18 9.58 -5.21
CA LYS A 199 -2.51 9.99 -3.85
C LYS A 199 -3.37 8.92 -3.24
N GLY A 200 -3.04 8.50 -2.02
CA GLY A 200 -3.85 7.51 -1.32
C GLY A 200 -3.98 7.81 0.16
N TRP A 201 -5.02 7.24 0.79
CA TRP A 201 -5.30 7.38 2.20
C TRP A 201 -6.03 6.17 2.75
N GLN A 202 -6.03 6.05 4.07
CA GLN A 202 -6.69 4.96 4.76
C GLN A 202 -8.08 5.36 5.24
N MET A 203 -9.03 4.43 5.10
CA MET A 203 -10.42 4.56 5.58
C MET A 203 -10.69 3.55 6.69
N LEU A 204 -11.53 3.92 7.65
CA LEU A 204 -12.18 3.00 8.58
C LEU A 204 -13.42 2.43 7.90
N LYS A 205 -13.44 1.10 7.65
CA LYS A 205 -14.49 0.45 6.85
C LYS A 205 -15.87 0.61 7.46
N GLU A 206 -16.00 0.29 8.74
CA GLU A 206 -17.28 0.25 9.44
C GLU A 206 -17.92 1.64 9.58
N GLU A 207 -17.12 2.67 9.79
CA GLU A 207 -17.56 4.06 9.91
C GLU A 207 -17.70 4.76 8.55
N ASN A 208 -17.13 4.18 7.48
CA ASN A 208 -16.98 4.81 6.18
C ASN A 208 -16.36 6.22 6.29
N ALA A 209 -15.34 6.35 7.10
CA ALA A 209 -14.68 7.60 7.45
C ALA A 209 -13.16 7.53 7.22
N GLU A 210 -12.53 8.68 6.98
CA GLU A 210 -11.06 8.77 6.88
C GLU A 210 -10.40 8.39 8.22
N LEU A 211 -9.35 7.57 8.16
CA LEU A 211 -8.54 7.25 9.33
C LEU A 211 -7.72 8.46 9.75
N LEU A 212 -7.97 8.93 10.97
CA LEU A 212 -7.20 10.02 11.59
C LEU A 212 -6.38 9.50 12.77
N ILE A 213 -5.06 9.73 12.75
CA ILE A 213 -4.18 9.50 13.89
C ILE A 213 -3.69 10.87 14.39
N ASP A 214 -3.92 11.17 15.66
CA ASP A 214 -3.64 12.50 16.26
C ASP A 214 -4.28 13.65 15.48
N GLY A 215 -5.49 13.43 14.95
CA GLY A 215 -6.24 14.40 14.16
C GLY A 215 -5.71 14.65 12.76
N LYS A 216 -4.75 13.84 12.26
CA LYS A 216 -4.20 13.91 10.90
C LYS A 216 -4.61 12.67 10.12
N ARG A 217 -5.02 12.89 8.85
CA ARG A 217 -5.32 11.79 7.94
C ARG A 217 -4.08 10.93 7.68
N VAL A 218 -4.27 9.62 7.72
CA VAL A 218 -3.24 8.66 7.29
C VAL A 218 -3.24 8.61 5.77
N GLU A 219 -2.35 9.36 5.15
CA GLU A 219 -2.23 9.51 3.72
C GLU A 219 -0.79 9.40 3.24
N SER A 220 -0.61 9.15 1.96
CA SER A 220 0.69 9.13 1.28
C SER A 220 0.50 9.53 -0.17
N ASP A 221 1.57 10.01 -0.81
CA ASP A 221 1.58 10.28 -2.23
C ASP A 221 2.86 9.77 -2.89
N TYR A 222 2.75 9.42 -4.17
CA TYR A 222 3.85 8.95 -4.97
C TYR A 222 3.81 9.55 -6.37
N THR A 223 4.86 10.22 -6.77
CA THR A 223 4.97 10.83 -8.10
C THR A 223 5.97 10.05 -8.95
N PHE A 224 5.57 9.71 -10.17
CA PHE A 224 6.38 8.91 -11.09
C PHE A 224 6.22 9.39 -12.54
N VAL A 225 7.14 8.94 -13.41
CA VAL A 225 7.02 9.07 -14.86
C VAL A 225 6.71 7.70 -15.42
N ALA A 226 5.67 7.61 -16.25
CA ALA A 226 5.31 6.34 -16.87
C ALA A 226 6.42 5.88 -17.84
N ASP A 227 6.98 4.70 -17.63
CA ASP A 227 7.96 4.06 -18.52
C ASP A 227 7.30 3.12 -19.53
N SER A 228 6.02 2.86 -19.36
CA SER A 228 5.21 1.99 -20.21
C SER A 228 3.72 2.26 -19.99
N GLU A 229 2.88 1.77 -20.90
CA GLU A 229 1.43 1.87 -20.81
C GLU A 229 0.87 1.17 -19.56
N LYS A 230 1.53 0.08 -19.13
CA LYS A 230 1.15 -0.70 -17.94
C LYS A 230 2.25 -0.68 -16.92
N MET A 231 1.93 -0.23 -15.71
CA MET A 231 2.89 -0.15 -14.61
C MET A 231 2.33 -0.74 -13.33
N LYS A 232 3.25 -1.18 -12.47
CA LYS A 232 2.97 -1.42 -11.06
C LYS A 232 3.77 -0.44 -10.22
N VAL A 233 3.10 0.24 -9.31
CA VAL A 233 3.72 1.14 -8.35
C VAL A 233 3.30 0.75 -6.93
N GLU A 234 4.14 1.04 -5.94
CA GLU A 234 3.83 0.79 -4.54
C GLU A 234 3.74 2.11 -3.78
N ILE A 235 2.73 2.23 -2.95
CA ILE A 235 2.57 3.34 -2.02
C ILE A 235 2.46 2.77 -0.60
N SER A 236 3.10 3.42 0.38
CA SER A 236 3.19 2.90 1.74
C SER A 236 2.63 3.90 2.75
N TYR A 237 1.88 3.37 3.72
CA TYR A 237 1.27 4.13 4.82
C TYR A 237 1.82 3.61 6.13
N THR A 238 2.54 4.45 6.88
CA THR A 238 3.10 4.08 8.18
C THR A 238 2.48 4.93 9.28
N PHE A 239 1.88 4.28 10.27
CA PHE A 239 1.14 4.98 11.33
C PHE A 239 1.10 4.16 12.62
N ASP A 240 0.64 4.78 13.71
CA ASP A 240 0.36 4.11 14.97
C ASP A 240 -1.03 3.47 14.93
N ALA A 241 -1.08 2.14 14.99
CA ALA A 241 -2.30 1.35 15.01
C ALA A 241 -2.55 0.67 16.37
N SER A 242 -1.92 1.15 17.46
CA SER A 242 -2.02 0.52 18.79
C SER A 242 -3.46 0.42 19.30
N GLU A 243 -4.31 1.40 18.96
CA GLU A 243 -5.71 1.48 19.39
C GLU A 243 -6.70 1.02 18.30
N LEU A 244 -6.21 0.48 17.17
CA LEU A 244 -7.04 0.06 16.04
C LEU A 244 -7.35 -1.44 16.02
N GLY A 245 -7.04 -2.17 17.10
CA GLY A 245 -7.33 -3.61 17.19
C GLY A 245 -8.80 -3.93 16.95
N GLY A 246 -9.08 -4.82 16.02
CA GLY A 246 -10.42 -5.20 15.57
C GLY A 246 -10.97 -4.41 14.39
N GLN A 247 -10.29 -3.36 13.93
CA GLN A 247 -10.74 -2.51 12.82
C GLN A 247 -10.32 -3.06 11.46
N ASN A 248 -11.20 -2.91 10.47
CA ASN A 248 -10.89 -3.09 9.06
C ASN A 248 -10.54 -1.74 8.43
N LEU A 249 -9.38 -1.67 7.80
CA LEU A 249 -8.93 -0.49 7.06
C LEU A 249 -9.03 -0.77 5.56
N VAL A 250 -9.46 0.24 4.79
CA VAL A 250 -9.53 0.18 3.33
C VAL A 250 -8.69 1.30 2.75
N THR A 251 -7.83 0.97 1.80
CA THR A 251 -7.00 1.96 1.12
C THR A 251 -7.76 2.55 -0.07
N PHE A 252 -7.81 3.87 -0.18
CA PHE A 252 -8.38 4.60 -1.30
C PHE A 252 -7.30 5.32 -2.07
N GLU A 253 -7.41 5.37 -3.42
CA GLU A 253 -6.44 6.03 -4.30
C GLU A 253 -7.10 6.90 -5.36
N GLU A 254 -6.38 7.96 -5.73
CA GLU A 254 -6.63 8.81 -6.88
C GLU A 254 -5.35 9.00 -7.68
N LEU A 255 -5.45 8.85 -9.00
CA LEU A 255 -4.36 9.11 -9.93
C LEU A 255 -4.58 10.44 -10.65
N TYR A 256 -3.56 11.27 -10.65
CA TYR A 256 -3.55 12.57 -11.31
C TYR A 256 -2.53 12.62 -12.44
N ASP A 257 -2.94 13.12 -13.60
CA ASP A 257 -2.04 13.51 -14.69
C ASP A 257 -1.42 14.88 -14.38
N LEU A 258 -0.10 14.95 -14.40
CA LEU A 258 0.68 16.17 -14.18
C LEU A 258 1.20 16.79 -15.48
N LYS A 259 0.47 16.67 -16.60
CA LYS A 259 0.79 17.38 -17.85
C LYS A 259 0.95 18.87 -17.60
N ASN A 260 0.05 19.46 -16.83
CA ASN A 260 0.19 20.78 -16.26
C ASN A 260 0.34 20.64 -14.73
N PRO A 261 1.56 20.78 -14.17
CA PRO A 261 1.78 20.62 -12.73
C PRO A 261 1.02 21.63 -11.85
N GLU A 262 0.68 22.80 -12.41
CA GLU A 262 -0.11 23.83 -11.69
C GLU A 262 -1.60 23.48 -11.64
N GLU A 263 -2.07 22.64 -12.55
CA GLU A 263 -3.46 22.19 -12.64
C GLU A 263 -3.52 20.67 -12.87
N PRO A 264 -3.25 19.85 -11.83
CA PRO A 264 -3.33 18.40 -11.93
C PRO A 264 -4.74 17.92 -12.28
N VAL A 265 -4.87 17.02 -13.24
CA VAL A 265 -6.17 16.46 -13.66
C VAL A 265 -6.32 15.05 -13.12
N LYS A 266 -7.37 14.78 -12.34
CA LYS A 266 -7.70 13.42 -11.90
C LYS A 266 -8.11 12.57 -13.11
N VAL A 267 -7.42 11.45 -13.34
CA VAL A 267 -7.59 10.56 -14.50
C VAL A 267 -8.09 9.17 -14.14
N ALA A 268 -7.92 8.73 -12.90
CA ALA A 268 -8.48 7.48 -12.39
C ALA A 268 -8.62 7.54 -10.86
N GLU A 269 -9.46 6.68 -10.31
CA GLU A 269 -9.61 6.49 -8.87
C GLU A 269 -10.03 5.06 -8.54
N HIS A 270 -9.67 4.61 -7.34
CA HIS A 270 -10.20 3.39 -6.73
C HIS A 270 -10.64 3.72 -5.30
N LYS A 271 -11.95 3.78 -5.07
CA LYS A 271 -12.58 4.20 -3.81
C LYS A 271 -13.80 3.33 -3.51
N ASP A 272 -13.59 2.04 -3.47
CA ASP A 272 -14.63 1.10 -3.08
C ASP A 272 -14.38 0.64 -1.63
N ILE A 273 -15.25 1.08 -0.70
CA ILE A 273 -15.13 0.75 0.72
C ILE A 273 -15.35 -0.75 0.98
N ASP A 274 -15.98 -1.46 0.06
CA ASP A 274 -16.28 -2.88 0.18
C ASP A 274 -15.24 -3.77 -0.55
N ASP A 275 -14.23 -3.19 -1.21
CA ASP A 275 -13.20 -3.95 -1.90
C ASP A 275 -12.34 -4.74 -0.90
N GLU A 276 -12.44 -6.07 -0.96
CA GLU A 276 -11.63 -6.99 -0.17
C GLU A 276 -10.14 -6.95 -0.57
N GLY A 277 -9.84 -6.60 -1.83
CA GLY A 277 -8.49 -6.39 -2.34
C GLY A 277 -7.77 -5.25 -1.63
N GLN A 278 -8.49 -4.24 -1.19
CA GLN A 278 -7.97 -3.08 -0.47
C GLN A 278 -8.17 -3.14 1.04
N THR A 279 -8.88 -4.14 1.54
CA THR A 279 -9.17 -4.27 2.98
C THR A 279 -8.06 -5.00 3.71
N VAL A 280 -7.61 -4.44 4.84
CA VAL A 280 -6.65 -5.02 5.78
C VAL A 280 -7.27 -5.01 7.18
N LEU A 281 -7.23 -6.15 7.89
CA LEU A 281 -7.69 -6.27 9.26
C LEU A 281 -6.56 -5.96 10.25
N ILE A 282 -6.76 -5.03 11.14
CA ILE A 282 -5.89 -4.80 12.30
C ILE A 282 -6.39 -5.67 13.45
N THR A 283 -5.62 -6.68 13.88
CA THR A 283 -5.96 -7.52 15.00
C THR A 283 -5.41 -6.99 16.31
N GLU A 284 -6.09 -7.26 17.41
CA GLU A 284 -5.57 -6.94 18.74
C GLU A 284 -4.22 -7.66 18.99
N ARG A 285 -3.29 -6.95 19.63
CA ARG A 285 -2.05 -7.55 20.12
C ARG A 285 -2.37 -8.39 21.37
N LYS A 286 -2.03 -9.67 21.33
CA LYS A 286 -2.19 -10.56 22.47
C LYS A 286 -0.83 -10.86 23.10
N ILE A 287 -0.66 -10.47 24.38
CA ILE A 287 0.54 -10.78 25.14
C ILE A 287 0.21 -11.93 26.08
N SER A 288 1.01 -13.01 26.02
CA SER A 288 0.93 -14.15 26.93
C SER A 288 2.12 -14.18 27.89
N ILE A 289 1.90 -14.82 29.05
CA ILE A 289 2.89 -14.99 30.10
C ILE A 289 2.83 -16.42 30.61
N HIS A 290 3.99 -17.09 30.63
CA HIS A 290 4.21 -18.41 31.23
C HIS A 290 5.38 -18.34 32.17
N THR A 291 5.28 -18.96 33.36
CA THR A 291 6.31 -18.82 34.38
C THR A 291 6.71 -20.14 35.02
N THR A 292 7.92 -20.20 35.57
CA THR A 292 8.45 -21.34 36.29
C THR A 292 9.30 -20.89 37.45
N ALA A 293 8.80 -21.06 38.68
CA ALA A 293 9.52 -20.72 39.88
C ALA A 293 10.40 -21.88 40.37
N THR A 294 11.65 -21.60 40.78
CA THR A 294 12.63 -22.55 41.29
C THR A 294 13.54 -21.90 42.31
N ASP A 295 14.44 -22.68 42.96
CA ASP A 295 15.59 -22.10 43.62
C ASP A 295 16.67 -21.66 42.62
N LYS A 296 17.75 -21.07 43.09
CA LYS A 296 18.90 -20.65 42.24
C LYS A 296 19.59 -21.84 41.47
N ASN A 297 19.28 -23.07 41.82
CA ASN A 297 19.81 -24.28 41.21
C ASN A 297 18.79 -25.01 40.32
N GLY A 298 17.65 -24.39 40.05
CA GLY A 298 16.57 -24.95 39.23
C GLY A 298 15.72 -26.00 39.94
N LYS A 299 15.71 -26.06 41.27
CA LYS A 299 14.96 -27.07 42.05
C LYS A 299 13.63 -26.49 42.54
N LYS A 300 12.60 -27.36 42.60
CA LYS A 300 11.28 -27.08 43.16
C LYS A 300 11.19 -27.24 44.70
N GLU A 301 12.20 -27.83 45.29
CA GLU A 301 12.32 -28.04 46.72
C GLU A 301 13.52 -27.25 47.25
N VAL A 302 13.29 -26.38 48.22
CA VAL A 302 14.29 -25.45 48.79
C VAL A 302 14.33 -25.66 50.31
N GLU A 303 15.55 -25.69 50.88
CA GLU A 303 15.69 -25.79 52.34
C GLU A 303 15.34 -24.46 53.02
N ALA A 304 14.60 -24.52 54.13
CA ALA A 304 14.33 -23.36 54.95
C ALA A 304 15.62 -22.68 55.43
N GLY A 305 15.75 -21.37 55.30
CA GLY A 305 16.95 -20.62 55.64
C GLY A 305 16.72 -19.14 55.73
N LYS A 306 17.73 -18.38 56.25
CA LYS A 306 17.63 -16.95 56.44
C LYS A 306 17.67 -16.16 55.09
N ASP A 307 18.37 -16.71 54.12
CA ASP A 307 18.57 -16.09 52.79
C ASP A 307 18.01 -17.01 51.71
N LEU A 308 16.71 -17.33 51.82
CA LEU A 308 16.01 -18.13 50.82
C LEU A 308 15.73 -17.28 49.57
N THR A 309 16.12 -17.80 48.42
CA THR A 309 15.84 -17.12 47.12
C THR A 309 15.00 -18.04 46.23
N ILE A 310 13.89 -17.49 45.74
CA ILE A 310 13.10 -18.06 44.64
C ILE A 310 13.41 -17.25 43.39
N VAL A 311 13.73 -17.92 42.31
CA VAL A 311 13.93 -17.37 40.97
C VAL A 311 12.75 -17.79 40.12
N ASP A 312 12.03 -16.82 39.60
CA ASP A 312 10.97 -17.09 38.62
C ASP A 312 11.43 -16.74 37.23
N THR A 313 11.42 -17.72 36.34
CA THR A 313 11.73 -17.56 34.94
C THR A 313 10.43 -17.37 34.16
N VAL A 314 10.27 -16.19 33.57
CA VAL A 314 9.06 -15.71 32.93
C VAL A 314 9.26 -15.65 31.42
N THR A 315 8.51 -16.46 30.68
CA THR A 315 8.43 -16.44 29.22
C THR A 315 7.29 -15.55 28.80
N LEU A 316 7.59 -14.53 28.00
CA LEU A 316 6.66 -13.55 27.48
C LEU A 316 6.60 -13.68 25.96
N GLU A 317 5.38 -13.68 25.41
CA GLU A 317 5.14 -13.75 23.96
C GLU A 317 4.24 -12.61 23.51
N GLY A 318 4.43 -12.14 22.29
CA GLY A 318 3.61 -11.09 21.68
C GLY A 318 3.94 -9.67 22.14
N LEU A 319 5.09 -9.43 22.77
CA LEU A 319 5.53 -8.11 23.19
C LEU A 319 5.67 -7.17 21.98
N GLU A 320 5.44 -5.88 22.20
CA GLU A 320 5.76 -4.86 21.21
C GLU A 320 7.20 -4.39 21.36
N ILE A 321 8.00 -4.57 20.31
CA ILE A 321 9.41 -4.21 20.30
C ILE A 321 9.58 -2.70 20.55
N GLY A 322 10.50 -2.34 21.45
CA GLY A 322 10.77 -0.95 21.85
C GLY A 322 9.85 -0.41 22.92
N THR A 323 8.84 -1.17 23.38
CA THR A 323 7.99 -0.79 24.49
C THR A 323 8.65 -1.16 25.83
N ASN A 324 8.56 -0.25 26.80
CA ASN A 324 8.98 -0.50 28.17
C ASN A 324 7.89 -1.24 28.93
N TYR A 325 8.27 -2.33 29.56
CA TYR A 325 7.40 -3.15 30.38
C TYR A 325 7.89 -3.22 31.80
N LYS A 326 6.97 -3.41 32.74
CA LYS A 326 7.25 -3.70 34.15
C LYS A 326 6.57 -5.01 34.53
N LEU A 327 7.37 -5.99 34.92
CA LEU A 327 6.94 -7.23 35.54
C LEU A 327 6.89 -7.04 37.05
N SER A 328 5.72 -7.16 37.65
CA SER A 328 5.54 -7.10 39.11
C SER A 328 5.20 -8.48 39.65
N GLY A 329 6.00 -8.99 40.56
CA GLY A 329 5.80 -10.33 41.13
C GLY A 329 5.68 -10.32 42.66
N TRP A 330 5.00 -11.32 43.20
CA TRP A 330 4.92 -11.53 44.65
C TRP A 330 4.73 -13.02 44.99
N GLN A 331 5.07 -13.35 46.23
CA GLN A 331 4.95 -14.72 46.75
C GLN A 331 3.63 -14.91 47.47
N MET A 332 2.98 -16.05 47.24
CA MET A 332 1.77 -16.51 47.91
C MET A 332 2.04 -17.75 48.78
N VAL A 333 1.36 -17.87 49.92
CA VAL A 333 1.32 -19.11 50.68
C VAL A 333 0.16 -19.96 50.18
N LYS A 334 0.44 -21.11 49.54
CA LYS A 334 -0.55 -21.93 48.82
C LYS A 334 -1.71 -22.34 49.69
N ALA A 335 -1.44 -22.90 50.86
CA ALA A 335 -2.46 -23.41 51.78
C ALA A 335 -3.39 -22.32 52.34
N GLU A 336 -2.90 -21.10 52.46
CA GLU A 336 -3.61 -19.95 53.02
C GLU A 336 -4.32 -19.13 51.94
N ASN A 337 -3.94 -19.34 50.68
CA ASN A 337 -4.31 -18.51 49.53
C ASN A 337 -4.15 -17.01 49.83
N ALA A 338 -3.05 -16.66 50.48
CA ALA A 338 -2.74 -15.32 50.94
C ALA A 338 -1.31 -14.92 50.59
N LYS A 339 -1.03 -13.62 50.49
CA LYS A 339 0.33 -13.10 50.24
C LYS A 339 1.26 -13.51 51.37
N LEU A 340 2.49 -13.91 51.01
CA LEU A 340 3.53 -14.19 51.98
C LEU A 340 3.98 -12.88 52.67
N LEU A 341 3.88 -12.86 53.98
CA LEU A 341 4.38 -11.74 54.80
C LEU A 341 5.62 -12.21 55.59
N ILE A 342 6.69 -11.49 55.50
CA ILE A 342 7.89 -11.61 56.34
C ILE A 342 8.04 -10.33 57.13
N ASP A 343 8.04 -10.43 58.44
CA ASP A 343 8.06 -9.29 59.39
C ASP A 343 6.98 -8.24 59.04
N GLY A 344 5.80 -8.69 58.63
CA GLY A 344 4.64 -7.87 58.32
C GLY A 344 4.72 -7.17 56.91
N LYS A 345 5.73 -7.47 56.12
CA LYS A 345 5.86 -6.95 54.75
C LYS A 345 5.67 -8.01 53.70
N GLU A 346 4.97 -7.66 52.63
CA GLU A 346 4.81 -8.54 51.45
C GLU A 346 6.17 -8.86 50.82
N VAL A 347 6.34 -10.12 50.37
CA VAL A 347 7.50 -10.49 49.59
C VAL A 347 7.16 -10.25 48.12
N THR A 348 7.65 -9.10 47.62
CA THR A 348 7.42 -8.63 46.25
C THR A 348 8.74 -8.24 45.58
N ASN A 349 8.77 -8.25 44.27
CA ASN A 349 9.84 -7.62 43.49
C ASN A 349 9.25 -7.16 42.14
N ASP A 350 9.90 -6.14 41.57
CA ASP A 350 9.59 -5.58 40.25
C ASP A 350 10.82 -5.68 39.35
N TYR A 351 10.57 -5.94 38.07
CA TYR A 351 11.61 -5.95 37.04
C TYR A 351 11.17 -5.14 35.83
N GLU A 352 11.90 -4.09 35.48
CA GLU A 352 11.61 -3.23 34.35
C GLU A 352 12.56 -3.55 33.18
N PHE A 353 12.02 -3.61 31.96
CA PHE A 353 12.81 -3.90 30.75
C PHE A 353 12.17 -3.26 29.53
N THR A 354 12.97 -3.06 28.49
CA THR A 354 12.48 -2.70 27.13
C THR A 354 12.48 -3.95 26.28
N ALA A 355 11.36 -4.24 25.61
CA ALA A 355 11.30 -5.40 24.73
C ALA A 355 12.21 -5.18 23.50
N ASP A 356 13.19 -6.05 23.32
CA ASP A 356 14.04 -6.09 22.13
C ASP A 356 13.57 -7.11 21.08
N LYS A 357 12.64 -7.98 21.48
CA LYS A 357 12.00 -9.02 20.64
C LYS A 357 10.53 -9.19 21.03
N GLU A 358 9.76 -9.78 20.11
CA GLU A 358 8.35 -10.12 20.37
C GLU A 358 8.21 -11.21 21.45
N ASN A 359 9.20 -12.12 21.56
CA ASN A 359 9.23 -13.19 22.54
C ASN A 359 10.50 -13.07 23.36
N MET A 360 10.35 -12.98 24.69
CA MET A 360 11.47 -12.81 25.63
C MET A 360 11.34 -13.73 26.82
N GLU A 361 12.46 -14.07 27.39
CA GLU A 361 12.55 -14.71 28.71
C GLU A 361 13.27 -13.75 29.66
N VAL A 362 12.63 -13.51 30.80
CA VAL A 362 13.17 -12.64 31.87
C VAL A 362 13.12 -13.37 33.21
N GLN A 363 13.95 -12.97 34.16
CA GLN A 363 13.96 -13.56 35.48
C GLN A 363 13.69 -12.51 36.55
N ILE A 364 12.88 -12.88 37.55
CA ILE A 364 12.62 -12.08 38.71
C ILE A 364 12.97 -12.89 39.97
N GLU A 365 13.74 -12.32 40.89
CA GLU A 365 14.25 -12.99 42.08
C GLU A 365 13.58 -12.45 43.34
N PHE A 366 13.20 -13.34 44.26
CA PHE A 366 12.65 -13.00 45.57
C PHE A 366 13.55 -13.55 46.65
N THR A 367 14.24 -12.69 47.40
CA THR A 367 15.12 -13.08 48.50
C THR A 367 14.52 -12.62 49.83
N PHE A 368 14.32 -13.55 50.76
CA PHE A 368 13.68 -13.29 52.03
C PHE A 368 14.10 -14.30 53.11
N ASN A 369 13.76 -13.99 54.40
CA ASN A 369 14.01 -14.93 55.49
C ASN A 369 12.93 -16.01 55.50
N GLY A 370 13.26 -17.21 55.03
CA GLY A 370 12.38 -18.38 54.98
C GLY A 370 12.58 -19.39 56.11
N SER A 371 13.33 -19.04 57.22
CA SER A 371 13.64 -19.97 58.28
C SER A 371 12.43 -20.59 58.97
N THR A 372 11.28 -19.88 58.99
CA THR A 372 10.05 -20.33 59.67
C THR A 372 9.05 -20.93 58.65
N LEU A 373 9.43 -21.10 57.39
CA LEU A 373 8.53 -21.56 56.35
C LEU A 373 8.63 -23.06 56.04
N GLY A 374 9.40 -23.83 56.81
CA GLY A 374 9.53 -25.28 56.63
C GLY A 374 8.18 -25.95 56.54
N GLY A 375 7.99 -26.85 55.55
CA GLY A 375 6.74 -27.54 55.25
C GLY A 375 5.73 -26.75 54.44
N LYS A 376 5.96 -25.47 54.17
CA LYS A 376 5.05 -24.65 53.36
C LYS A 376 5.34 -24.74 51.85
N GLN A 377 4.29 -24.59 51.07
CA GLN A 377 4.37 -24.38 49.63
C GLN A 377 4.14 -22.90 49.30
N LEU A 378 5.02 -22.34 48.53
CA LEU A 378 4.91 -20.97 47.99
C LEU A 378 4.60 -21.00 46.51
N VAL A 379 3.79 -20.04 46.05
CA VAL A 379 3.40 -19.90 44.64
C VAL A 379 3.74 -18.47 44.25
N THR A 380 4.50 -18.31 43.14
CA THR A 380 4.83 -16.98 42.59
C THR A 380 3.68 -16.50 41.70
N PHE A 381 3.24 -15.27 41.88
CA PHE A 381 2.24 -14.61 41.04
C PHE A 381 2.87 -13.42 40.35
N GLU A 382 2.49 -13.15 39.08
CA GLU A 382 3.02 -12.05 38.27
C GLU A 382 1.91 -11.28 37.56
N GLU A 383 2.19 -10.00 37.34
CA GLU A 383 1.44 -9.11 36.45
C GLU A 383 2.46 -8.36 35.58
N LEU A 384 2.15 -8.25 34.27
CA LEU A 384 2.93 -7.46 33.33
C LEU A 384 2.17 -6.18 33.01
N TYR A 385 2.87 -5.08 33.04
CA TYR A 385 2.36 -3.74 32.73
C TYR A 385 3.13 -3.14 31.56
N ASP A 386 2.40 -2.53 30.63
CA ASP A 386 2.95 -1.62 29.62
C ASP A 386 3.19 -0.26 30.29
N MET A 387 4.43 0.23 30.20
CA MET A 387 4.91 1.48 30.79
C MET A 387 5.01 2.61 29.78
N THR A 388 4.29 2.53 28.64
CA THR A 388 4.25 3.62 27.65
C THR A 388 3.82 4.94 28.27
N ASN A 389 2.85 4.90 29.19
CA ASN A 389 2.52 5.99 30.07
C ASN A 389 2.92 5.61 31.52
N PRO A 390 4.07 6.05 32.04
CA PRO A 390 4.52 5.67 33.39
C PRO A 390 3.60 6.17 34.52
N GLU A 391 2.82 7.24 34.28
CA GLU A 391 1.87 7.79 35.28
C GLU A 391 0.58 6.92 35.36
N GLU A 392 0.25 6.20 34.25
CA GLU A 392 -0.90 5.31 34.19
C GLU A 392 -0.50 3.98 33.52
N PRO A 393 0.25 3.10 34.24
CA PRO A 393 0.67 1.81 33.69
C PRO A 393 -0.52 0.94 33.30
N LYS A 394 -0.53 0.41 32.07
CA LYS A 394 -1.59 -0.45 31.55
C LYS A 394 -1.24 -1.91 31.80
N LYS A 395 -2.03 -2.63 32.64
CA LYS A 395 -1.86 -4.07 32.80
C LYS A 395 -2.22 -4.81 31.50
N VAL A 396 -1.26 -5.56 30.94
CA VAL A 396 -1.42 -6.25 29.65
C VAL A 396 -1.64 -7.74 29.80
N THR A 397 -1.06 -8.38 30.82
CA THR A 397 -1.29 -9.79 31.12
C THR A 397 -0.95 -10.13 32.57
N LYS A 398 -1.30 -11.32 33.01
CA LYS A 398 -1.03 -11.83 34.38
C LYS A 398 -0.94 -13.34 34.39
N HIS A 399 -0.18 -13.88 35.36
CA HIS A 399 -0.18 -15.29 35.74
C HIS A 399 -0.44 -15.38 37.27
N LYS A 400 -1.62 -15.85 37.65
CA LYS A 400 -2.08 -15.91 39.05
C LYS A 400 -2.94 -17.18 39.29
N ASP A 401 -2.31 -18.32 39.16
CA ASP A 401 -2.99 -19.61 39.51
C ASP A 401 -2.32 -20.20 40.76
N ILE A 402 -3.03 -20.18 41.89
CA ILE A 402 -2.54 -20.73 43.17
C ILE A 402 -2.26 -22.24 43.09
N ASN A 403 -2.83 -22.94 42.11
CA ASN A 403 -2.65 -24.37 41.90
C ASN A 403 -1.60 -24.72 40.84
N ASP A 404 -0.97 -23.73 40.22
CA ASP A 404 0.07 -23.97 39.22
C ASP A 404 1.30 -24.63 39.86
N GLU A 405 1.58 -25.87 39.45
CA GLU A 405 2.75 -26.61 39.90
C GLU A 405 4.04 -26.04 39.32
N GLY A 406 3.96 -25.42 38.15
CA GLY A 406 5.07 -24.67 37.53
C GLY A 406 5.54 -23.47 38.34
N GLN A 407 4.64 -22.85 39.09
CA GLN A 407 4.95 -21.72 39.99
C GLN A 407 5.08 -22.12 41.46
N THR A 408 4.87 -23.40 41.82
CA THR A 408 4.92 -23.86 43.21
C THR A 408 6.33 -24.31 43.58
N VAL A 409 6.85 -23.78 44.68
CA VAL A 409 8.10 -24.20 45.36
C VAL A 409 7.76 -24.68 46.76
N THR A 410 8.29 -25.84 47.12
CA THR A 410 8.13 -26.46 48.47
C THR A 410 9.33 -26.11 49.34
N ILE A 411 9.10 -25.54 50.50
CA ILE A 411 10.12 -25.27 51.50
C ILE A 411 10.25 -26.48 52.41
N LYS A 412 11.41 -27.16 52.38
CA LYS A 412 11.70 -28.29 53.23
C LYS A 412 11.90 -27.89 54.68
N GLU A 413 11.42 -28.71 55.60
CA GLU A 413 11.78 -28.53 57.01
C GLU A 413 13.31 -28.77 57.17
N VAL A 414 13.93 -27.92 57.96
CA VAL A 414 15.30 -28.21 58.42
C VAL A 414 15.19 -29.39 59.44
N PRO A 415 15.89 -30.49 59.22
CA PRO A 415 15.88 -31.57 60.23
C PRO A 415 16.35 -30.99 61.55
N GLU A 416 15.54 -31.14 62.61
CA GLU A 416 16.00 -30.81 63.95
C GLU A 416 17.29 -31.55 64.25
N THR A 417 18.37 -30.82 64.53
CA THR A 417 19.62 -31.45 65.03
C THR A 417 19.28 -32.09 66.37
N PRO A 418 19.40 -33.41 66.53
CA PRO A 418 19.04 -34.05 67.82
C PRO A 418 19.83 -33.35 68.93
N THR A 419 19.12 -32.79 69.90
CA THR A 419 19.67 -32.26 71.15
C THR A 419 20.48 -33.34 71.82
N PRO A 420 21.77 -33.13 72.21
CA PRO A 420 22.57 -34.13 72.90
C PRO A 420 21.88 -34.53 74.24
N GLU A 421 21.42 -35.76 74.37
CA GLU A 421 20.88 -36.29 75.62
C GLU A 421 22.01 -36.31 76.67
N THR A 422 21.75 -35.74 77.80
CA THR A 422 22.60 -35.78 79.01
C THR A 422 22.72 -37.25 79.46
N PRO A 423 23.90 -37.77 79.81
CA PRO A 423 24.09 -39.17 80.18
C PRO A 423 23.40 -39.51 81.51
N GLY A 424 22.31 -40.23 81.48
CA GLY A 424 21.67 -40.88 82.64
C GLY A 424 22.16 -42.33 82.78
N THR A 425 22.62 -42.65 83.97
CA THR A 425 23.29 -43.81 84.47
C THR A 425 22.58 -45.16 84.25
N THR A 426 23.32 -46.11 83.69
CA THR A 426 23.30 -47.58 83.76
C THR A 426 22.14 -48.36 84.36
N THR A 427 21.64 -49.37 83.58
CA THR A 427 21.67 -50.78 84.04
C THR A 427 21.68 -51.75 82.82
N LYS A 428 22.60 -52.69 82.87
CA LYS A 428 22.76 -53.76 81.91
C LYS A 428 21.64 -54.78 81.95
N THR A 429 21.17 -55.18 80.75
CA THR A 429 20.80 -56.60 80.53
C THR A 429 21.07 -56.90 79.01
N SER A 430 21.91 -57.94 78.89
CA SER A 430 22.42 -58.51 77.68
C SER A 430 21.40 -59.36 76.91
N ASN A 431 21.18 -59.11 75.63
CA ASN A 431 20.85 -60.19 74.69
C ASN A 431 21.43 -59.84 73.31
N PRO A 432 21.91 -60.81 72.56
CA PRO A 432 22.69 -60.55 71.34
C PRO A 432 21.85 -60.23 70.14
N PRO A 433 22.40 -59.49 69.20
CA PRO A 433 21.65 -59.02 68.02
C PRO A 433 21.40 -60.12 67.01
N LYS A 434 20.18 -60.29 66.54
CA LYS A 434 19.82 -61.01 65.30
C LYS A 434 20.10 -60.10 64.10
N THR A 435 21.17 -60.44 63.36
CA THR A 435 21.35 -59.98 62.01
C THR A 435 20.44 -60.74 61.08
N GLY A 436 19.58 -60.04 60.42
CA GLY A 436 18.69 -60.53 59.32
C GLY A 436 18.41 -59.44 58.39
N ASP A 437 19.37 -59.21 57.50
CA ASP A 437 19.16 -58.35 56.33
C ASP A 437 18.32 -59.11 55.32
N THR A 438 17.10 -58.65 55.09
CA THR A 438 16.27 -59.07 53.94
C THR A 438 16.09 -57.91 52.98
N ALA A 439 17.22 -57.40 52.49
CA ALA A 439 17.22 -56.53 51.32
C ALA A 439 16.81 -57.37 50.09
N ASN A 440 15.63 -57.16 49.60
CA ASN A 440 15.06 -57.88 48.46
C ASN A 440 15.70 -57.31 47.17
N ALA A 441 16.97 -57.74 46.89
CA ALA A 441 17.76 -57.33 45.73
C ALA A 441 17.05 -57.57 44.39
N ILE A 442 16.04 -58.45 44.38
CA ILE A 442 15.24 -58.76 43.17
C ILE A 442 14.34 -57.57 42.78
N LEU A 443 13.85 -56.79 43.76
CA LEU A 443 13.00 -55.65 43.48
C LEU A 443 13.75 -54.49 42.76
N TRP A 444 15.00 -54.28 43.14
CA TRP A 444 15.84 -53.23 42.52
C TRP A 444 16.33 -53.60 41.12
N ILE A 445 16.51 -54.87 40.80
CA ILE A 445 16.87 -55.35 39.47
C ILE A 445 15.68 -55.23 38.51
N ALA A 446 14.44 -55.47 39.00
CA ALA A 446 13.22 -55.27 38.19
C ALA A 446 12.97 -53.82 37.81
N ILE A 447 13.29 -52.85 38.68
CA ILE A 447 13.16 -51.42 38.41
C ILE A 447 14.21 -50.97 37.39
N LEU A 448 15.44 -51.52 37.43
CA LEU A 448 16.53 -51.18 36.51
C LEU A 448 16.30 -51.74 35.09
N VAL A 449 15.65 -52.88 34.96
CA VAL A 449 15.30 -53.48 33.65
C VAL A 449 14.10 -52.75 33.00
N LEU A 450 13.15 -52.22 33.77
CA LEU A 450 12.03 -51.42 33.24
C LEU A 450 12.45 -50.04 32.78
N SER A 451 13.47 -49.41 33.37
CA SER A 451 14.01 -48.13 32.93
C SER A 451 14.83 -48.21 31.65
N ALA A 452 15.47 -49.36 31.38
CA ALA A 452 16.28 -49.60 30.16
C ALA A 452 15.40 -49.90 28.91
N ALA A 453 14.16 -50.39 29.10
CA ALA A 453 13.23 -50.70 28.01
C ALA A 453 12.40 -49.52 27.52
N GLY A 454 12.46 -48.37 28.24
CA GLY A 454 11.70 -47.14 27.87
C GLY A 454 12.39 -46.24 26.85
N ILE A 455 13.64 -46.49 26.46
CA ILE A 455 14.45 -45.55 25.60
C ILE A 455 14.53 -45.97 24.13
N THR A 456 14.00 -47.13 23.73
CA THR A 456 14.07 -47.58 22.33
C THR A 456 12.73 -47.86 21.68
N GLY A 457 11.78 -46.96 21.83
CA GLY A 457 10.44 -47.14 21.24
C GLY A 457 9.77 -45.86 20.85
N VAL A 458 10.36 -44.99 20.01
CA VAL A 458 9.63 -43.98 19.28
C VAL A 458 9.37 -44.52 17.89
N PRO A 459 8.12 -44.88 17.54
CA PRO A 459 7.84 -45.37 16.20
C PRO A 459 7.79 -44.19 15.23
N ILE A 460 8.59 -44.35 14.18
CA ILE A 460 8.41 -43.73 12.88
C ILE A 460 7.00 -44.10 12.35
N TRP A 461 5.99 -43.32 12.72
CA TRP A 461 4.66 -43.47 12.16
C TRP A 461 3.98 -42.13 11.95
N ASN A 462 4.48 -41.34 10.96
CA ASN A 462 3.70 -40.26 10.34
C ASN A 462 4.31 -39.84 9.01
N LYS A 463 4.27 -40.77 8.02
CA LYS A 463 4.40 -40.41 6.59
C LYS A 463 3.71 -41.48 5.74
N LYS A 464 2.38 -41.48 5.75
CA LYS A 464 1.54 -42.04 4.64
C LYS A 464 0.05 -41.88 4.97
N LYS A 465 -0.46 -40.63 4.85
CA LYS A 465 -1.90 -40.34 4.61
C LYS A 465 -2.07 -38.87 4.29
N GLN A 466 -1.65 -38.46 3.11
CA GLN A 466 -2.17 -37.29 2.41
C GLN A 466 -1.79 -37.38 0.94
N VAL A 467 -2.32 -38.34 0.24
CA VAL A 467 -2.53 -38.29 -1.22
C VAL A 467 -3.68 -39.21 -1.51
N LYS A 468 -4.92 -38.71 -1.38
CA LYS A 468 -6.11 -39.22 -2.06
C LYS A 468 -7.30 -38.35 -1.66
N SER A 469 -7.46 -37.20 -2.32
CA SER A 469 -8.75 -36.57 -2.60
C SER A 469 -8.50 -35.28 -3.42
N LEU A 470 -8.37 -35.41 -4.69
CA LEU A 470 -8.70 -34.39 -5.69
C LEU A 470 -8.81 -35.15 -7.01
N GLY A 471 -9.97 -35.79 -7.19
CA GLY A 471 -10.44 -36.20 -8.49
C GLY A 471 -11.04 -34.99 -9.18
N ILE A 472 -10.41 -34.56 -10.23
CA ILE A 472 -11.01 -33.62 -11.20
C ILE A 472 -11.49 -34.46 -12.34
N GLU A 473 -12.81 -34.52 -12.52
CA GLU A 473 -13.47 -35.00 -13.74
C GLU A 473 -13.24 -34.00 -14.86
N GLU A 474 -12.52 -34.43 -15.90
CA GLU A 474 -12.56 -33.80 -17.22
C GLU A 474 -13.93 -34.11 -17.87
N LYS A 475 -14.71 -33.06 -18.11
CA LYS A 475 -15.78 -33.11 -19.09
C LYS A 475 -15.25 -32.61 -20.44
N LYS A 476 -15.23 -33.54 -21.39
CA LYS A 476 -15.22 -33.26 -22.82
C LYS A 476 -16.55 -32.61 -23.20
N GLU A 477 -16.51 -31.49 -23.88
CA GLU A 477 -17.60 -31.04 -24.76
C GLU A 477 -17.14 -31.22 -26.19
N GLU A 478 -17.92 -32.07 -26.89
CA GLU A 478 -17.90 -32.24 -28.36
C GLU A 478 -18.67 -31.09 -29.01
N GLU A 479 -18.24 -30.81 -30.24
CA GLU A 479 -18.76 -29.86 -31.20
C GLU A 479 -20.27 -30.01 -31.49
N GLU A 480 -20.94 -28.86 -31.64
CA GLU A 480 -21.80 -28.54 -32.80
C GLU A 480 -21.89 -27.00 -32.95
#